data_ae5677aff44a546cd59b63a227455fbb
#
_entry.id   ae5677aff44a546cd59b63a227455fbb
#
_cell.length_a   1.000
_cell.length_b   1.000
_cell.length_c   1.000
_cell.angle_alpha   90.00
_cell.angle_beta   90.00
_cell.angle_gamma   90.00
#
_symmetry.space_group_name_H-M   'P 1'
#
loop_
_entity.id
_entity.type
_entity.pdbx_description
1 polymer ?
#
loop_
_entity_poly.entity_id
_entity_poly.type
_entity_poly.pdbx_seq_one_letter_code
_entity_poly.pdbx_strand_id
1 'polypeptide(L)'
;MPIFLFASFLSILFSFQFSASTYAATFLDLSILRTNVDFQFNQAENTASAFKEDFAVVEYNTNNVTGFTAYVSSIDEDTNLNHTDSSVTQKITSITSPANSSSFSSKNWGYLTEQSSYSGTFKPIPKASQPDQVLNVSMDERAKFFLHFGVKTSPDLPAGTYSKKILVTAITNYVPTSATFIPGPNVNSAIRNANIGHDVEYFKKSNIAPANLATATVVSTTDSDVPIYLWYDQAARTIFWWSAADTVYANEDSSLMLANLNDNATLVQLIDTRGIDTSRVKNMHHMFWTKDGLVKHINLDELDTSNVEDMGYMFSTPYENNLTTQIDPVDFSRFNTGRLKNMTGMFAGSHLPSIDIRNFRTSNVTNMEHLFNGLKNVTDLNLSGLNVREVNNIGSLFARNPGLISLNLSGWQLDSVHDMSYMFNQLHALNTLNLTGFTTKNVVNMNHMFNECHNLTTLDLSSFDTRNVTDMNNMFRDNFALKNLNLSSFNTSNVTNMAEMFRHSGVIYPLDVSSFDTRKVTNMNGMFYWTLMAPENATLDISNFDTRSLTSALGMFNYTKAKTIYVSDQFTVNNLAPIPHEMFMSNTNLVGGNGTQYAYPNNNSGFAHIDAPGNPGYFTRKP
;
A
#
# COMPACT_ATOMS: atom_id res chain seq x y z
N MET A 1 -32.97 76.78 41.77
CA MET A 1 -31.74 76.20 41.35
C MET A 1 -31.84 74.70 41.50
N PRO A 2 -31.85 73.92 40.45
CA PRO A 2 -31.93 72.47 40.60
C PRO A 2 -30.57 71.95 41.06
N ILE A 3 -30.53 71.15 42.08
CA ILE A 3 -29.39 70.42 42.56
C ILE A 3 -29.12 69.31 41.53
N PHE A 4 -28.11 69.47 40.75
CA PHE A 4 -27.63 68.37 39.86
C PHE A 4 -26.92 67.33 40.72
N LEU A 5 -27.57 66.19 40.92
CA LEU A 5 -26.91 64.99 41.39
C LEU A 5 -25.93 64.49 40.32
N PHE A 6 -24.66 64.54 40.64
CA PHE A 6 -23.63 63.90 39.82
C PHE A 6 -23.64 62.40 40.08
N ALA A 7 -24.36 61.64 39.30
CA ALA A 7 -24.19 60.21 39.26
C ALA A 7 -23.38 59.84 38.02
N SER A 8 -22.18 59.37 38.22
CA SER A 8 -21.39 58.73 37.15
C SER A 8 -21.74 57.27 37.10
N PHE A 9 -22.31 56.81 35.99
CA PHE A 9 -22.56 55.40 35.76
C PHE A 9 -21.38 54.80 35.04
N LEU A 10 -20.85 53.69 35.54
CA LEU A 10 -19.85 52.86 34.90
C LEU A 10 -20.57 51.59 34.45
N SER A 11 -20.62 51.35 33.17
CA SER A 11 -21.22 50.14 32.59
C SER A 11 -20.18 49.31 31.89
N ILE A 12 -20.05 48.05 32.26
CA ILE A 12 -19.19 47.06 31.62
C ILE A 12 -20.11 46.04 30.97
N LEU A 13 -20.02 45.95 29.63
CA LEU A 13 -20.76 44.97 28.82
C LEU A 13 -19.84 43.81 28.43
N PHE A 14 -20.34 42.61 28.61
CA PHE A 14 -19.64 41.39 28.26
C PHE A 14 -20.15 40.79 26.96
N SER A 15 -19.26 40.25 26.15
CA SER A 15 -19.59 39.47 24.97
C SER A 15 -18.78 38.16 24.95
N PHE A 16 -19.40 37.11 24.38
CA PHE A 16 -18.77 35.79 24.26
C PHE A 16 -18.41 35.51 22.83
N GLN A 17 -17.23 34.92 22.63
CA GLN A 17 -16.87 34.25 21.38
C GLN A 17 -16.48 32.81 21.67
N PHE A 18 -17.11 31.88 20.96
CA PHE A 18 -16.78 30.48 20.97
C PHE A 18 -16.07 30.13 19.66
N SER A 19 -14.90 29.55 19.75
CA SER A 19 -14.33 28.80 18.64
C SER A 19 -14.65 27.32 18.85
N ALA A 20 -15.69 26.81 18.20
CA ALA A 20 -16.04 25.40 18.24
C ALA A 20 -15.22 24.64 17.19
N SER A 21 -14.38 23.70 17.60
CA SER A 21 -14.01 22.59 16.75
C SER A 21 -15.19 21.60 16.73
N THR A 22 -15.63 21.23 15.53
CA THR A 22 -16.82 20.41 15.30
C THR A 22 -16.57 18.92 15.59
N TYR A 23 -16.34 18.52 16.85
CA TYR A 23 -16.41 17.12 17.25
C TYR A 23 -17.30 16.94 18.46
N ALA A 24 -18.18 15.93 18.35
CA ALA A 24 -19.25 15.66 19.27
C ALA A 24 -18.73 15.39 20.68
N ALA A 25 -19.46 15.96 21.64
CA ALA A 25 -19.56 15.62 23.06
C ALA A 25 -18.72 16.41 24.07
N THR A 26 -17.68 17.16 23.72
CA THR A 26 -17.13 18.12 24.68
C THR A 26 -17.90 19.44 24.61
N PHE A 27 -18.42 19.91 25.74
CA PHE A 27 -19.05 21.22 25.83
C PHE A 27 -18.26 22.13 26.77
N LEU A 28 -18.29 23.41 26.48
CA LEU A 28 -17.91 24.47 27.38
C LEU A 28 -19.03 25.49 27.40
N ASP A 29 -19.70 25.61 28.55
CA ASP A 29 -20.72 26.61 28.80
C ASP A 29 -20.14 27.70 29.70
N LEU A 30 -20.19 28.93 29.23
CA LEU A 30 -19.79 30.12 29.96
C LEU A 30 -21.00 31.03 30.10
N SER A 31 -21.34 31.36 31.32
CA SER A 31 -22.42 32.31 31.62
C SER A 31 -21.92 33.41 32.54
N ILE A 32 -22.36 34.65 32.31
CA ILE A 32 -22.13 35.76 33.23
C ILE A 32 -23.37 35.95 34.03
N LEU A 33 -23.28 35.66 35.31
CA LEU A 33 -24.42 35.79 36.23
C LEU A 33 -24.72 37.27 36.56
N ARG A 34 -23.74 38.14 36.41
CA ARG A 34 -23.84 39.58 36.55
C ARG A 34 -23.08 40.27 35.41
N THR A 35 -23.84 40.83 34.48
CA THR A 35 -23.33 41.35 33.21
C THR A 35 -22.90 42.82 33.25
N ASN A 36 -23.37 43.55 34.25
CA ASN A 36 -23.02 44.96 34.44
C ASN A 36 -22.32 45.16 35.79
N VAL A 37 -21.23 45.90 35.74
CA VAL A 37 -20.54 46.41 36.92
C VAL A 37 -20.70 47.90 36.91
N ASP A 38 -21.44 48.43 37.88
CA ASP A 38 -21.88 49.81 37.93
C ASP A 38 -21.36 50.52 39.17
N PHE A 39 -20.67 51.64 38.95
CA PHE A 39 -20.16 52.49 40.00
C PHE A 39 -20.94 53.78 40.01
N GLN A 40 -21.50 54.15 41.14
CA GLN A 40 -22.13 55.43 41.36
C GLN A 40 -21.31 56.22 42.37
N PHE A 41 -20.97 57.44 42.00
CA PHE A 41 -20.25 58.37 42.84
C PHE A 41 -21.09 59.60 43.10
N ASN A 42 -21.26 59.98 44.36
CA ASN A 42 -21.87 61.23 44.73
C ASN A 42 -20.84 62.39 44.72
N GLN A 43 -21.28 63.62 44.88
CA GLN A 43 -20.43 64.80 44.82
C GLN A 43 -19.33 64.78 45.88
N ALA A 44 -19.59 64.33 47.07
CA ALA A 44 -18.61 64.25 48.15
C ALA A 44 -17.53 63.23 47.88
N GLU A 45 -17.92 62.04 47.38
CA GLU A 45 -16.99 60.97 46.96
C GLU A 45 -16.11 61.38 45.78
N ASN A 46 -16.69 62.12 44.82
CA ASN A 46 -15.96 62.64 43.68
C ASN A 46 -14.93 63.71 44.11
N THR A 47 -15.31 64.63 45.00
CA THR A 47 -14.41 65.61 45.56
C THR A 47 -13.28 65.01 46.36
N ALA A 48 -13.53 63.88 47.04
CA ALA A 48 -12.53 63.14 47.79
C ALA A 48 -11.65 62.23 46.95
N SER A 49 -11.89 62.13 45.62
CA SER A 49 -11.25 61.15 44.76
C SER A 49 -11.39 59.70 45.28
N ALA A 50 -12.60 59.32 45.60
CA ALA A 50 -12.92 58.02 46.21
C ALA A 50 -12.58 56.86 45.29
N PHE A 51 -12.14 55.77 45.89
CA PHE A 51 -12.00 54.46 45.23
C PHE A 51 -13.22 53.62 45.49
N LYS A 52 -13.74 52.97 44.46
CA LYS A 52 -14.78 51.95 44.57
C LYS A 52 -14.41 50.68 43.78
N GLU A 53 -14.91 49.57 44.26
CA GLU A 53 -14.73 48.27 43.66
C GLU A 53 -16.11 47.58 43.51
N ASP A 54 -16.27 46.88 42.40
CA ASP A 54 -17.41 46.00 42.16
C ASP A 54 -16.99 44.87 41.24
N PHE A 55 -17.78 43.80 41.11
CA PHE A 55 -17.36 42.59 40.40
C PHE A 55 -18.44 42.02 39.49
N ALA A 56 -18.00 41.31 38.46
CA ALA A 56 -18.78 40.39 37.65
C ALA A 56 -18.50 38.95 38.07
N VAL A 57 -19.50 38.07 37.90
CA VAL A 57 -19.36 36.63 38.18
C VAL A 57 -19.48 35.86 36.91
N VAL A 58 -18.46 35.11 36.59
CA VAL A 58 -18.41 34.20 35.45
C VAL A 58 -18.56 32.78 35.98
N GLU A 59 -19.64 32.09 35.59
CA GLU A 59 -19.83 30.67 35.82
C GLU A 59 -19.42 29.90 34.60
N TYR A 60 -18.72 28.80 34.79
CA TYR A 60 -18.35 27.89 33.73
C TYR A 60 -18.75 26.45 34.07
N ASN A 61 -19.03 25.67 33.00
CA ASN A 61 -19.31 24.26 33.09
C ASN A 61 -18.71 23.59 31.85
N THR A 62 -17.86 22.60 32.02
CA THR A 62 -17.24 21.84 30.92
C THR A 62 -17.15 20.36 31.27
N ASN A 63 -17.37 19.50 30.29
CA ASN A 63 -17.07 18.08 30.38
C ASN A 63 -15.75 17.73 29.63
N ASN A 64 -14.99 18.73 29.19
CA ASN A 64 -13.70 18.51 28.57
C ASN A 64 -12.67 18.11 29.63
N VAL A 65 -12.21 16.87 29.60
CA VAL A 65 -11.21 16.32 30.54
C VAL A 65 -9.86 17.06 30.49
N THR A 66 -9.57 17.78 29.40
CA THR A 66 -8.39 18.63 29.27
C THR A 66 -8.66 20.08 29.69
N GLY A 67 -9.94 20.39 30.06
CA GLY A 67 -10.34 21.70 30.52
C GLY A 67 -10.37 22.79 29.46
N PHE A 68 -10.13 24.03 29.88
CA PHE A 68 -10.12 25.20 29.00
C PHE A 68 -9.24 26.32 29.59
N THR A 69 -8.87 27.26 28.74
CA THR A 69 -8.18 28.50 29.14
C THR A 69 -9.07 29.69 28.84
N ALA A 70 -9.30 30.55 29.83
CA ALA A 70 -10.07 31.79 29.68
C ALA A 70 -9.15 33.01 29.65
N TYR A 71 -9.55 33.97 28.85
CA TYR A 71 -8.87 35.24 28.66
C TYR A 71 -9.83 36.41 28.86
N VAL A 72 -9.29 37.54 29.30
CA VAL A 72 -10.01 38.81 29.40
C VAL A 72 -9.30 39.87 28.57
N SER A 73 -10.06 40.71 27.88
CA SER A 73 -9.52 41.88 27.18
C SER A 73 -10.56 43.00 27.08
N SER A 74 -10.10 44.19 26.74
CA SER A 74 -10.99 45.21 26.16
C SER A 74 -11.49 44.74 24.78
N ILE A 75 -12.61 45.25 24.32
CA ILE A 75 -13.15 44.88 23.00
C ILE A 75 -12.34 45.47 21.85
N ASP A 76 -11.52 46.44 22.13
CA ASP A 76 -10.67 47.19 21.18
C ASP A 76 -9.30 47.56 21.81
N GLU A 77 -8.49 48.30 21.09
CA GLU A 77 -7.16 48.74 21.56
C GLU A 77 -7.19 49.90 22.59
N ASP A 78 -8.34 50.58 22.74
CA ASP A 78 -8.50 51.60 23.77
C ASP A 78 -8.95 50.95 25.09
N THR A 79 -8.10 50.99 26.10
CA THR A 79 -8.33 50.39 27.42
C THR A 79 -8.96 51.35 28.41
N ASN A 80 -9.38 52.56 27.98
CA ASN A 80 -9.94 53.56 28.85
C ASN A 80 -11.46 53.44 28.98
N LEU A 81 -12.00 53.91 30.10
CA LEU A 81 -13.41 54.21 30.23
C LEU A 81 -13.71 55.52 29.55
N ASN A 82 -14.51 55.47 28.50
CA ASN A 82 -14.89 56.65 27.73
C ASN A 82 -16.24 57.18 28.17
N HIS A 83 -16.39 58.50 28.18
CA HIS A 83 -17.68 59.13 28.41
C HIS A 83 -18.66 58.79 27.30
N THR A 84 -19.91 58.54 27.63
CA THR A 84 -20.95 58.20 26.64
C THR A 84 -21.30 59.34 25.70
N ASP A 85 -21.11 60.61 26.13
CA ASP A 85 -21.12 61.75 25.24
C ASP A 85 -19.75 61.92 24.59
N SER A 86 -19.66 61.75 23.31
CA SER A 86 -18.42 61.79 22.50
C SER A 86 -17.79 63.19 22.46
N SER A 87 -18.51 64.25 22.84
CA SER A 87 -17.94 65.59 22.99
C SER A 87 -17.07 65.76 24.22
N VAL A 88 -17.19 64.88 25.21
CA VAL A 88 -16.35 64.86 26.41
C VAL A 88 -15.08 64.06 26.15
N THR A 89 -13.96 64.73 26.18
CA THR A 89 -12.64 64.13 25.85
C THR A 89 -11.92 63.54 27.07
N GLN A 90 -12.35 63.86 28.30
CA GLN A 90 -11.78 63.29 29.51
C GLN A 90 -12.15 61.82 29.64
N LYS A 91 -11.18 61.00 30.04
CA LYS A 91 -11.27 59.56 30.18
C LYS A 91 -10.85 59.13 31.59
N ILE A 92 -11.30 57.99 32.04
CA ILE A 92 -10.73 57.27 33.17
C ILE A 92 -9.75 56.25 32.57
N THR A 93 -8.47 56.45 32.76
CA THR A 93 -7.42 55.67 32.09
C THR A 93 -7.16 54.34 32.79
N SER A 94 -6.83 53.29 32.06
CA SER A 94 -6.31 52.07 32.67
C SER A 94 -5.03 52.36 33.44
N ILE A 95 -4.82 51.72 34.60
CA ILE A 95 -3.51 51.74 35.28
C ILE A 95 -2.47 51.14 34.34
N THR A 96 -1.21 51.55 34.49
CA THR A 96 -0.11 51.10 33.64
C THR A 96 0.76 50.00 34.27
N SER A 97 0.59 49.81 35.58
CA SER A 97 1.24 48.77 36.38
C SER A 97 0.33 48.27 37.47
N PRO A 98 0.52 47.05 38.00
CA PRO A 98 -0.27 46.51 39.07
C PRO A 98 -0.30 47.45 40.29
N ALA A 99 -1.48 47.65 40.86
CA ALA A 99 -1.74 48.57 41.98
C ALA A 99 -2.79 48.03 42.94
N ASN A 100 -2.68 48.33 44.24
CA ASN A 100 -3.75 48.10 45.20
C ASN A 100 -4.65 49.35 45.30
N SER A 101 -5.80 49.22 45.99
CA SER A 101 -6.80 50.30 46.12
C SER A 101 -6.21 51.62 46.65
N SER A 102 -5.20 51.59 47.54
CA SER A 102 -4.57 52.76 48.11
C SER A 102 -3.59 53.46 47.19
N SER A 103 -3.01 52.73 46.25
CA SER A 103 -2.00 53.21 45.28
C SER A 103 -2.57 53.69 43.96
N PHE A 104 -3.89 53.55 43.71
CA PHE A 104 -4.53 54.10 42.51
C PHE A 104 -4.35 55.63 42.43
N SER A 105 -3.89 56.10 41.28
CA SER A 105 -3.97 57.51 40.97
C SER A 105 -5.42 57.91 40.63
N SER A 106 -5.75 59.21 40.81
CA SER A 106 -7.06 59.70 40.37
C SER A 106 -7.28 59.50 38.87
N LYS A 107 -8.50 59.25 38.45
CA LYS A 107 -8.89 58.92 37.05
C LYS A 107 -8.29 57.62 36.53
N ASN A 108 -8.05 56.67 37.42
CA ASN A 108 -7.59 55.34 36.97
C ASN A 108 -8.60 54.24 37.28
N TRP A 109 -8.53 53.19 36.50
CA TRP A 109 -9.25 51.94 36.70
C TRP A 109 -8.40 50.73 36.33
N GLY A 110 -8.75 49.57 36.84
CA GLY A 110 -8.07 48.30 36.58
C GLY A 110 -8.96 47.12 36.94
N TYR A 111 -8.48 45.90 36.74
CA TYR A 111 -9.17 44.70 37.09
C TYR A 111 -8.29 43.73 37.89
N LEU A 112 -8.91 42.81 38.62
CA LEU A 112 -8.27 41.61 39.17
C LEU A 112 -9.19 40.42 39.04
N THR A 113 -8.63 39.22 39.13
CA THR A 113 -9.36 37.96 39.09
C THR A 113 -9.27 37.27 40.46
N GLU A 114 -10.39 36.69 40.89
CA GLU A 114 -10.44 35.86 42.09
C GLU A 114 -11.04 34.50 41.75
N GLN A 115 -10.30 33.45 42.07
CA GLN A 115 -10.76 32.06 42.01
C GLN A 115 -11.01 31.50 43.43
N SER A 116 -10.01 31.58 44.29
CA SER A 116 -10.03 31.04 45.65
C SER A 116 -9.55 32.02 46.70
N SER A 117 -8.89 33.08 46.35
CA SER A 117 -8.38 34.10 47.25
C SER A 117 -8.30 35.47 46.60
N TYR A 118 -8.82 36.49 47.30
CA TYR A 118 -8.75 37.88 46.88
C TYR A 118 -7.34 38.45 47.09
N SER A 119 -6.67 38.83 45.99
CA SER A 119 -5.28 39.34 46.04
C SER A 119 -5.18 40.84 46.42
N GLY A 120 -6.27 41.60 46.20
CA GLY A 120 -6.31 43.05 46.38
C GLY A 120 -5.41 43.85 45.41
N THR A 121 -4.79 43.17 44.44
CA THR A 121 -3.87 43.80 43.45
C THR A 121 -4.54 43.81 42.09
N PHE A 122 -4.89 45.02 41.64
CA PHE A 122 -5.47 45.23 40.31
C PHE A 122 -4.39 45.31 39.25
N LYS A 123 -4.68 44.82 38.07
CA LYS A 123 -3.87 44.83 36.87
C LYS A 123 -4.38 45.87 35.86
N PRO A 124 -3.54 46.33 34.92
CA PRO A 124 -3.99 47.11 33.77
C PRO A 124 -5.05 46.34 32.97
N ILE A 125 -5.99 47.05 32.36
CA ILE A 125 -6.95 46.45 31.42
C ILE A 125 -6.19 46.01 30.16
N PRO A 126 -6.26 44.74 29.75
CA PRO A 126 -5.57 44.26 28.57
C PRO A 126 -6.28 44.70 27.29
N LYS A 127 -5.48 44.93 26.23
CA LYS A 127 -5.95 45.30 24.88
C LYS A 127 -6.54 44.13 24.18
N ALA A 128 -7.33 44.37 23.13
CA ALA A 128 -7.88 43.33 22.27
C ALA A 128 -6.78 42.47 21.63
N SER A 129 -5.69 43.10 21.20
CA SER A 129 -4.53 42.39 20.58
C SER A 129 -3.67 41.61 21.58
N GLN A 130 -3.80 41.85 22.87
CA GLN A 130 -3.02 41.22 23.95
C GLN A 130 -3.91 40.84 25.12
N PRO A 131 -4.80 39.85 24.98
CA PRO A 131 -5.67 39.40 26.05
C PRO A 131 -4.85 38.79 27.20
N ASP A 132 -5.27 39.03 28.46
CA ASP A 132 -4.64 38.45 29.63
C ASP A 132 -5.31 37.12 29.99
N GLN A 133 -4.50 36.09 30.23
CA GLN A 133 -5.01 34.81 30.72
C GLN A 133 -5.46 34.96 32.18
N VAL A 134 -6.72 34.64 32.45
CA VAL A 134 -7.31 34.81 33.76
C VAL A 134 -7.64 33.52 34.48
N LEU A 135 -7.78 32.43 33.70
CA LEU A 135 -8.13 31.12 34.22
C LEU A 135 -7.53 30.04 33.32
N ASN A 136 -7.03 28.98 33.91
CA ASN A 136 -6.68 27.72 33.20
C ASN A 136 -7.22 26.56 34.05
N VAL A 137 -8.18 25.83 33.49
CA VAL A 137 -8.81 24.64 34.06
C VAL A 137 -8.27 23.43 33.29
N SER A 138 -7.80 22.41 33.99
CA SER A 138 -7.17 21.22 33.42
C SER A 138 -8.00 19.93 33.54
N MET A 139 -9.27 20.05 33.90
CA MET A 139 -10.19 18.93 34.09
C MET A 139 -11.64 19.35 33.79
N ASP A 140 -12.54 18.38 33.72
CA ASP A 140 -13.96 18.61 33.68
C ASP A 140 -14.42 19.20 35.05
N GLU A 141 -15.00 20.37 35.02
CA GLU A 141 -15.37 21.10 36.24
C GLU A 141 -16.54 22.06 35.98
N ARG A 142 -17.33 22.28 37.02
CA ARG A 142 -18.30 23.38 37.13
C ARG A 142 -17.93 24.26 38.30
N ALA A 143 -17.57 25.51 38.03
CA ALA A 143 -17.22 26.46 39.07
C ALA A 143 -17.47 27.91 38.62
N LYS A 144 -16.99 28.86 39.43
CA LYS A 144 -17.14 30.29 39.18
C LYS A 144 -15.81 30.99 39.45
N PHE A 145 -15.58 32.06 38.70
CA PHE A 145 -14.53 33.01 39.03
C PHE A 145 -15.10 34.44 39.00
N PHE A 146 -14.42 35.33 39.69
CA PHE A 146 -14.85 36.71 39.84
C PHE A 146 -13.88 37.64 39.10
N LEU A 147 -14.44 38.59 38.36
CA LEU A 147 -13.72 39.69 37.76
C LEU A 147 -14.06 40.97 38.53
N HIS A 148 -13.13 41.40 39.34
CA HIS A 148 -13.26 42.63 40.11
C HIS A 148 -12.73 43.80 39.30
N PHE A 149 -13.40 44.91 39.38
CA PHE A 149 -12.98 46.18 38.78
C PHE A 149 -12.89 47.24 39.83
N GLY A 150 -11.75 47.95 39.87
CA GLY A 150 -11.50 49.07 40.74
C GLY A 150 -11.45 50.38 39.97
N VAL A 151 -12.08 51.41 40.45
CA VAL A 151 -12.11 52.76 39.87
C VAL A 151 -11.87 53.79 40.93
N LYS A 152 -10.98 54.74 40.62
CA LYS A 152 -10.75 55.93 41.44
C LYS A 152 -11.15 57.17 40.66
N THR A 153 -12.07 57.96 41.23
CA THR A 153 -12.59 59.19 40.62
C THR A 153 -11.67 60.40 40.78
N SER A 154 -12.10 61.56 40.28
CA SER A 154 -11.46 62.85 40.45
C SER A 154 -12.48 63.97 40.39
N PRO A 155 -12.27 65.11 41.13
CA PRO A 155 -13.17 66.25 41.10
C PRO A 155 -13.35 66.92 39.76
N ASP A 156 -12.39 66.76 38.85
CA ASP A 156 -12.38 67.37 37.53
C ASP A 156 -12.92 66.47 36.41
N LEU A 157 -13.48 65.32 36.76
CA LEU A 157 -14.18 64.48 35.78
C LEU A 157 -15.56 65.11 35.46
N PRO A 158 -15.92 65.32 34.20
CA PRO A 158 -17.25 65.71 33.78
C PRO A 158 -18.33 64.75 34.28
N ALA A 159 -19.49 65.31 34.65
CA ALA A 159 -20.63 64.48 35.03
C ALA A 159 -21.13 63.68 33.82
N GLY A 160 -21.48 62.44 34.06
CA GLY A 160 -22.02 61.57 33.03
C GLY A 160 -21.65 60.11 33.25
N THR A 161 -21.90 59.30 32.23
CA THR A 161 -21.61 57.89 32.23
C THR A 161 -20.30 57.62 31.49
N TYR A 162 -19.39 56.88 32.11
CA TYR A 162 -18.15 56.38 31.51
C TYR A 162 -18.33 54.87 31.37
N SER A 163 -18.06 54.35 30.18
CA SER A 163 -18.30 52.90 29.89
C SER A 163 -17.16 52.27 29.11
N LYS A 164 -17.00 50.96 29.26
CA LYS A 164 -16.15 50.09 28.46
C LYS A 164 -16.73 48.70 28.40
N LYS A 165 -16.67 48.09 27.22
CA LYS A 165 -16.96 46.67 27.05
C LYS A 165 -15.73 45.84 27.33
N ILE A 166 -15.88 44.83 28.15
CA ILE A 166 -14.86 43.83 28.43
C ILE A 166 -15.29 42.51 27.81
N LEU A 167 -14.38 41.87 27.12
CA LEU A 167 -14.55 40.59 26.45
C LEU A 167 -13.94 39.50 27.33
N VAL A 168 -14.73 38.46 27.62
CA VAL A 168 -14.23 37.20 28.18
C VAL A 168 -14.30 36.16 27.06
N THR A 169 -13.17 35.58 26.72
CA THR A 169 -13.06 34.48 25.74
C THR A 169 -12.58 33.24 26.46
N ALA A 170 -13.01 32.08 25.97
CA ALA A 170 -12.48 30.81 26.44
C ALA A 170 -12.16 29.89 25.24
N ILE A 171 -11.07 29.18 25.37
CA ILE A 171 -10.59 28.21 24.38
C ILE A 171 -10.44 26.88 25.12
N THR A 172 -11.08 25.82 24.59
CA THR A 172 -10.89 24.47 25.15
C THR A 172 -9.45 24.03 24.99
N ASN A 173 -8.88 23.44 26.03
CA ASN A 173 -7.59 22.80 25.96
C ASN A 173 -7.72 21.55 25.11
N TYR A 174 -6.99 21.48 23.97
CA TYR A 174 -7.11 20.40 23.01
C TYR A 174 -5.89 19.51 23.08
N VAL A 175 -6.13 18.20 23.25
CA VAL A 175 -5.11 17.18 23.11
C VAL A 175 -5.54 16.31 21.92
N PRO A 176 -4.73 16.25 20.85
CA PRO A 176 -5.02 15.38 19.72
C PRO A 176 -5.20 13.93 20.18
N THR A 177 -6.30 13.32 19.76
CA THR A 177 -6.61 11.92 20.06
C THR A 177 -6.27 11.03 18.88
N SER A 178 -5.84 9.82 19.16
CA SER A 178 -5.53 8.84 18.14
C SER A 178 -6.24 7.51 18.39
N ALA A 179 -6.47 6.77 17.31
CA ALA A 179 -6.93 5.40 17.39
C ALA A 179 -6.18 4.56 16.35
N THR A 180 -5.90 3.32 16.69
CA THR A 180 -5.20 2.38 15.81
C THR A 180 -6.10 1.17 15.57
N PHE A 181 -6.28 0.78 14.30
CA PHE A 181 -6.96 -0.47 13.97
C PHE A 181 -6.26 -1.67 14.62
N ILE A 182 -7.03 -2.70 14.97
CA ILE A 182 -6.48 -4.03 15.27
C ILE A 182 -5.77 -4.59 14.04
N PRO A 183 -4.92 -5.66 14.16
CA PRO A 183 -4.24 -6.26 13.01
C PRO A 183 -5.18 -6.57 11.85
N GLY A 184 -4.69 -6.39 10.61
CA GLY A 184 -5.48 -6.50 9.39
C GLY A 184 -6.33 -7.77 9.28
N PRO A 185 -5.81 -8.99 9.57
CA PRO A 185 -6.61 -10.21 9.55
C PRO A 185 -7.81 -10.18 10.51
N ASN A 186 -7.68 -9.48 11.64
CA ASN A 186 -8.76 -9.34 12.62
C ASN A 186 -9.81 -8.32 12.14
N VAL A 187 -9.37 -7.22 11.49
CA VAL A 187 -10.30 -6.28 10.83
C VAL A 187 -11.09 -7.00 9.75
N ASN A 188 -10.43 -7.78 8.89
CA ASN A 188 -11.07 -8.57 7.86
C ASN A 188 -12.11 -9.53 8.42
N SER A 189 -11.77 -10.24 9.50
CA SER A 189 -12.70 -11.11 10.21
C SER A 189 -13.91 -10.35 10.75
N ALA A 190 -13.71 -9.14 11.29
CA ALA A 190 -14.80 -8.29 11.76
C ALA A 190 -15.71 -7.83 10.62
N ILE A 191 -15.14 -7.46 9.45
CA ILE A 191 -15.89 -7.12 8.24
C ILE A 191 -16.76 -8.29 7.81
N ARG A 192 -16.17 -9.49 7.69
CA ARG A 192 -16.88 -10.71 7.26
C ARG A 192 -17.99 -11.12 8.24
N ASN A 193 -17.78 -10.92 9.53
CA ASN A 193 -18.79 -11.18 10.55
C ASN A 193 -19.94 -10.14 10.50
N ALA A 194 -19.64 -8.90 10.16
CA ALA A 194 -20.66 -7.85 10.05
C ALA A 194 -21.58 -8.02 8.83
N ASN A 195 -21.11 -8.65 7.75
CA ASN A 195 -21.86 -8.81 6.50
C ASN A 195 -22.31 -10.25 6.20
N ILE A 196 -22.36 -11.15 7.18
CA ILE A 196 -22.74 -12.55 6.97
C ILE A 196 -24.03 -12.66 6.16
N GLY A 197 -23.95 -13.29 4.98
CA GLY A 197 -25.08 -13.51 4.07
C GLY A 197 -25.56 -12.28 3.31
N HIS A 198 -24.80 -11.19 3.31
CA HIS A 198 -25.11 -9.94 2.62
C HIS A 198 -24.03 -9.56 1.62
N ASP A 199 -24.41 -8.84 0.56
CA ASP A 199 -23.50 -8.30 -0.43
C ASP A 199 -22.92 -6.96 0.04
N VAL A 200 -21.60 -6.80 -0.11
CA VAL A 200 -20.88 -5.53 0.13
C VAL A 200 -20.55 -4.87 -1.21
N GLU A 201 -21.01 -3.65 -1.42
CA GLU A 201 -20.63 -2.85 -2.59
C GLU A 201 -19.58 -1.78 -2.24
N TYR A 202 -19.55 -1.31 -0.99
CA TYR A 202 -18.67 -0.21 -0.58
C TYR A 202 -18.01 -0.50 0.76
N PHE A 203 -16.74 -0.09 0.88
CA PHE A 203 -16.01 0.08 2.14
C PHE A 203 -15.56 1.53 2.24
N LYS A 204 -15.96 2.26 3.29
CA LYS A 204 -15.58 3.69 3.45
C LYS A 204 -15.77 4.22 4.87
N LYS A 205 -15.12 5.36 5.16
CA LYS A 205 -15.34 6.15 6.38
C LYS A 205 -16.75 6.71 6.41
N SER A 206 -17.40 6.68 7.57
CA SER A 206 -18.63 7.43 7.85
C SER A 206 -18.33 8.80 8.45
N ASN A 207 -19.13 9.81 8.09
CA ASN A 207 -19.03 11.16 8.66
C ASN A 207 -19.77 11.29 9.99
N ILE A 208 -20.55 10.30 10.38
CA ILE A 208 -21.35 10.27 11.61
C ILE A 208 -21.13 8.95 12.35
N ALA A 209 -21.25 9.00 13.67
CA ALA A 209 -21.21 7.80 14.49
C ALA A 209 -22.33 6.82 14.10
N PRO A 210 -22.15 5.50 14.33
CA PRO A 210 -23.22 4.53 14.13
C PRO A 210 -24.41 4.85 15.02
N ALA A 211 -25.62 4.67 14.50
CA ALA A 211 -26.87 4.99 15.23
C ALA A 211 -27.00 4.22 16.58
N ASN A 212 -26.36 3.06 16.67
CA ASN A 212 -26.28 2.26 17.88
C ASN A 212 -24.85 1.73 18.07
N LEU A 213 -24.10 2.35 18.97
CA LEU A 213 -22.73 1.96 19.31
C LEU A 213 -22.63 0.53 19.87
N ALA A 214 -23.70 0.05 20.55
CA ALA A 214 -23.69 -1.29 21.14
C ALA A 214 -23.78 -2.43 20.11
N THR A 215 -24.22 -2.14 18.90
CA THR A 215 -24.32 -3.12 17.80
C THR A 215 -23.17 -3.03 16.80
N ALA A 216 -22.38 -1.98 16.86
CA ALA A 216 -21.17 -1.82 16.04
C ALA A 216 -20.00 -2.59 16.66
N THR A 217 -19.17 -3.20 15.81
CA THR A 217 -17.99 -3.93 16.27
C THR A 217 -16.84 -2.95 16.52
N VAL A 218 -16.22 -3.04 17.71
CA VAL A 218 -15.00 -2.29 17.99
C VAL A 218 -13.81 -2.98 17.31
N VAL A 219 -13.09 -2.23 16.48
CA VAL A 219 -11.94 -2.70 15.69
C VAL A 219 -10.66 -1.87 15.96
N SER A 220 -10.60 -1.20 17.12
CA SER A 220 -9.39 -0.52 17.58
C SER A 220 -8.61 -1.35 18.58
N THR A 221 -7.30 -1.08 18.67
CA THR A 221 -6.43 -1.63 19.71
C THR A 221 -6.80 -1.07 21.10
N THR A 222 -6.38 -1.76 22.17
CA THR A 222 -6.71 -1.38 23.56
C THR A 222 -6.00 -0.13 24.06
N ASP A 223 -4.95 0.30 23.37
CA ASP A 223 -4.15 1.51 23.63
C ASP A 223 -4.63 2.73 22.84
N SER A 224 -5.72 2.60 22.07
CA SER A 224 -6.36 3.73 21.38
C SER A 224 -7.05 4.67 22.38
N ASP A 225 -6.90 5.98 22.19
CA ASP A 225 -7.54 6.99 23.04
C ASP A 225 -9.07 6.91 22.98
N VAL A 226 -9.59 6.55 21.80
CA VAL A 226 -11.02 6.36 21.53
C VAL A 226 -11.24 5.18 20.59
N PRO A 227 -12.41 4.51 20.64
CA PRO A 227 -12.66 3.35 19.79
C PRO A 227 -12.80 3.68 18.30
N ILE A 228 -12.48 2.68 17.47
CA ILE A 228 -12.89 2.62 16.06
C ILE A 228 -14.06 1.64 15.98
N TYR A 229 -15.18 2.07 15.43
CA TYR A 229 -16.38 1.27 15.23
C TYR A 229 -16.52 0.86 13.76
N LEU A 230 -16.95 -0.37 13.53
CA LEU A 230 -17.22 -0.93 12.22
C LEU A 230 -18.62 -1.55 12.21
N TRP A 231 -19.40 -1.32 11.13
CA TRP A 231 -20.73 -1.91 10.95
C TRP A 231 -21.08 -2.05 9.47
N TYR A 232 -22.02 -2.93 9.19
CA TYR A 232 -22.61 -3.07 7.85
C TYR A 232 -23.97 -2.37 7.81
N ASP A 233 -24.18 -1.55 6.78
CA ASP A 233 -25.48 -0.94 6.44
C ASP A 233 -26.09 -1.68 5.26
N GLN A 234 -27.18 -2.42 5.51
CA GLN A 234 -27.83 -3.24 4.51
C GLN A 234 -28.49 -2.41 3.40
N ALA A 235 -29.05 -1.25 3.71
CA ALA A 235 -29.71 -0.38 2.72
C ALA A 235 -28.69 0.26 1.77
N ALA A 236 -27.52 0.65 2.31
CA ALA A 236 -26.41 1.20 1.55
C ALA A 236 -25.46 0.15 0.97
N ARG A 237 -25.61 -1.14 1.34
CA ARG A 237 -24.69 -2.25 1.00
C ARG A 237 -23.24 -1.91 1.30
N THR A 238 -23.01 -1.20 2.44
CA THR A 238 -21.74 -0.57 2.77
C THR A 238 -21.22 -1.07 4.12
N ILE A 239 -19.94 -1.44 4.15
CA ILE A 239 -19.18 -1.50 5.39
C ILE A 239 -18.69 -0.10 5.70
N PHE A 240 -19.19 0.47 6.77
CA PHE A 240 -18.73 1.73 7.33
C PHE A 240 -17.78 1.51 8.51
N TRP A 241 -16.82 2.42 8.63
CA TRP A 241 -16.05 2.60 9.86
C TRP A 241 -16.11 4.06 10.32
N TRP A 242 -15.97 4.28 11.62
CA TRP A 242 -15.98 5.59 12.23
C TRP A 242 -15.19 5.59 13.54
N SER A 243 -14.55 6.71 13.86
CA SER A 243 -13.94 7.02 15.15
C SER A 243 -14.08 8.51 15.44
N ALA A 244 -14.12 8.85 16.73
CA ALA A 244 -14.02 10.23 17.20
C ALA A 244 -12.55 10.73 17.25
N ALA A 245 -11.56 9.86 16.98
CA ALA A 245 -10.16 10.24 16.96
C ALA A 245 -9.85 11.27 15.86
N ASP A 246 -8.92 12.16 16.14
CA ASP A 246 -8.40 13.11 15.16
C ASP A 246 -7.57 12.43 14.09
N THR A 247 -6.81 11.42 14.50
CA THR A 247 -6.03 10.58 13.61
C THR A 247 -6.36 9.11 13.82
N VAL A 248 -6.66 8.40 12.74
CA VAL A 248 -6.89 6.96 12.77
C VAL A 248 -5.77 6.27 12.00
N TYR A 249 -4.97 5.50 12.73
CA TYR A 249 -3.86 4.74 12.16
C TYR A 249 -4.30 3.33 11.74
N ALA A 250 -3.79 2.88 10.60
CA ALA A 250 -3.76 1.45 10.31
C ALA A 250 -2.76 0.74 11.23
N ASN A 251 -2.97 -0.56 11.48
CA ASN A 251 -2.01 -1.37 12.22
C ASN A 251 -0.71 -1.56 11.45
N GLU A 252 0.41 -1.77 12.14
CA GLU A 252 1.68 -2.14 11.48
C GLU A 252 1.53 -3.39 10.59
N ASP A 253 0.71 -4.35 11.04
CA ASP A 253 0.26 -5.47 10.23
C ASP A 253 -1.15 -5.19 9.68
N SER A 254 -1.22 -4.68 8.47
CA SER A 254 -2.44 -4.46 7.70
C SER A 254 -2.66 -5.53 6.62
N SER A 255 -1.98 -6.69 6.77
CA SER A 255 -2.19 -7.82 5.86
C SER A 255 -3.65 -8.26 5.84
N LEU A 256 -4.15 -8.67 4.67
CA LEU A 256 -5.53 -9.12 4.46
C LEU A 256 -6.64 -8.11 4.85
N MET A 257 -6.33 -6.91 5.35
CA MET A 257 -7.29 -6.01 6.00
C MET A 257 -8.57 -5.81 5.19
N LEU A 258 -8.47 -5.59 3.89
CA LEU A 258 -9.57 -5.35 2.97
C LEU A 258 -9.69 -6.44 1.90
N ALA A 259 -9.15 -7.63 2.20
CA ALA A 259 -9.18 -8.76 1.30
C ALA A 259 -10.58 -9.39 1.22
N ASN A 260 -10.98 -9.77 0.02
CA ASN A 260 -12.16 -10.59 -0.26
C ASN A 260 -13.41 -10.20 0.55
N LEU A 261 -13.86 -8.95 0.39
CA LEU A 261 -14.96 -8.36 1.17
C LEU A 261 -16.30 -9.09 0.97
N ASN A 262 -16.48 -9.84 -0.13
CA ASN A 262 -17.65 -10.63 -0.44
C ASN A 262 -17.31 -12.14 -0.54
N ASP A 263 -18.18 -12.99 -0.01
CA ASP A 263 -18.17 -14.42 -0.29
C ASP A 263 -19.00 -14.79 -1.54
N ASN A 264 -19.79 -13.84 -2.06
CA ASN A 264 -20.64 -13.94 -3.23
C ASN A 264 -19.97 -13.26 -4.45
N ALA A 265 -20.43 -13.58 -5.65
CA ALA A 265 -19.94 -12.98 -6.90
C ALA A 265 -20.37 -11.51 -7.11
N THR A 266 -20.70 -10.77 -6.05
CA THR A 266 -21.12 -9.36 -6.15
C THR A 266 -19.90 -8.45 -6.27
N LEU A 267 -19.96 -7.52 -7.22
CA LEU A 267 -18.91 -6.55 -7.49
C LEU A 267 -18.82 -5.50 -6.36
N VAL A 268 -17.67 -5.40 -5.71
CA VAL A 268 -17.36 -4.28 -4.84
C VAL A 268 -17.10 -3.06 -5.71
N GLN A 269 -17.93 -2.03 -5.61
CA GLN A 269 -17.83 -0.82 -6.43
C GLN A 269 -16.66 0.07 -5.99
N LEU A 270 -16.43 0.17 -4.67
CA LEU A 270 -15.38 1.03 -4.13
C LEU A 270 -14.83 0.52 -2.80
N ILE A 271 -13.52 0.45 -2.72
CA ILE A 271 -12.77 0.43 -1.46
C ILE A 271 -12.12 1.81 -1.29
N ASP A 272 -12.56 2.55 -0.28
CA ASP A 272 -12.05 3.89 0.04
C ASP A 272 -11.24 3.86 1.34
N THR A 273 -9.92 4.07 1.21
CA THR A 273 -8.98 4.07 2.36
C THR A 273 -8.76 5.45 2.97
N ARG A 274 -9.37 6.50 2.45
CA ARG A 274 -9.19 7.87 2.94
C ARG A 274 -9.58 8.00 4.42
N GLY A 275 -8.78 8.77 5.13
CA GLY A 275 -8.91 8.98 6.57
C GLY A 275 -8.30 7.87 7.42
N ILE A 276 -7.59 6.90 6.80
CA ILE A 276 -6.76 5.92 7.49
C ILE A 276 -5.30 6.29 7.25
N ASP A 277 -4.59 6.69 8.28
CA ASP A 277 -3.15 6.97 8.22
C ASP A 277 -2.37 5.65 8.20
N THR A 278 -1.70 5.38 7.08
CA THR A 278 -0.93 4.15 6.87
C THR A 278 0.58 4.35 7.07
N SER A 279 1.01 5.50 7.57
CA SER A 279 2.44 5.83 7.77
C SER A 279 3.20 4.87 8.70
N ARG A 280 2.49 4.09 9.54
CA ARG A 280 3.08 3.11 10.46
C ARG A 280 3.09 1.68 9.91
N VAL A 281 2.46 1.44 8.76
CA VAL A 281 2.29 0.10 8.20
C VAL A 281 3.61 -0.45 7.68
N LYS A 282 3.91 -1.70 8.06
CA LYS A 282 5.07 -2.47 7.58
C LYS A 282 4.65 -3.61 6.65
N ASN A 283 3.45 -4.16 6.85
CA ASN A 283 2.95 -5.32 6.14
C ASN A 283 1.58 -5.02 5.49
N MET A 284 1.53 -5.05 4.15
CA MET A 284 0.31 -4.94 3.33
C MET A 284 0.06 -6.21 2.49
N HIS A 285 0.59 -7.37 2.94
CA HIS A 285 0.45 -8.64 2.26
C HIS A 285 -1.03 -8.99 2.05
N HIS A 286 -1.46 -9.28 0.81
CA HIS A 286 -2.85 -9.56 0.45
C HIS A 286 -3.87 -8.46 0.83
N MET A 287 -3.46 -7.21 1.10
CA MET A 287 -4.37 -6.19 1.66
C MET A 287 -5.64 -5.97 0.83
N PHE A 288 -5.53 -6.02 -0.50
CA PHE A 288 -6.64 -5.89 -1.45
C PHE A 288 -6.86 -7.15 -2.30
N TRP A 289 -6.36 -8.30 -1.82
CA TRP A 289 -6.57 -9.57 -2.50
C TRP A 289 -8.06 -9.88 -2.66
N THR A 290 -8.47 -10.40 -3.82
CA THR A 290 -9.84 -10.81 -4.05
C THR A 290 -9.88 -12.22 -4.65
N LYS A 291 -10.80 -13.04 -4.17
CA LYS A 291 -10.98 -14.39 -4.68
C LYS A 291 -11.45 -14.41 -6.14
N ASP A 292 -12.28 -13.43 -6.52
CA ASP A 292 -12.98 -13.43 -7.79
C ASP A 292 -12.70 -12.17 -8.65
N GLY A 293 -11.73 -11.36 -8.29
CA GLY A 293 -11.36 -10.13 -9.03
C GLY A 293 -12.43 -9.03 -9.04
N LEU A 294 -13.30 -9.03 -8.04
CA LEU A 294 -14.55 -8.27 -8.06
C LEU A 294 -14.47 -6.91 -7.34
N VAL A 295 -13.36 -6.20 -7.45
CA VAL A 295 -13.27 -4.80 -6.97
C VAL A 295 -13.09 -3.89 -8.17
N LYS A 296 -14.06 -2.98 -8.40
CA LYS A 296 -14.04 -2.06 -9.54
C LYS A 296 -13.06 -0.90 -9.32
N HIS A 297 -13.12 -0.26 -8.15
CA HIS A 297 -12.30 0.89 -7.82
C HIS A 297 -11.68 0.79 -6.43
N ILE A 298 -10.41 1.12 -6.31
CA ILE A 298 -9.69 1.23 -5.04
C ILE A 298 -9.11 2.64 -4.96
N ASN A 299 -9.55 3.42 -3.97
CA ASN A 299 -9.02 4.76 -3.74
C ASN A 299 -7.80 4.69 -2.81
N LEU A 300 -6.63 5.04 -3.33
CA LEU A 300 -5.34 5.00 -2.66
C LEU A 300 -4.73 6.41 -2.46
N ASP A 301 -5.51 7.48 -2.62
CA ASP A 301 -5.01 8.87 -2.65
C ASP A 301 -4.22 9.27 -1.40
N GLU A 302 -4.56 8.71 -0.23
CA GLU A 302 -3.93 9.01 1.06
C GLU A 302 -3.05 7.87 1.58
N LEU A 303 -2.82 6.82 0.76
CA LEU A 303 -2.05 5.65 1.18
C LEU A 303 -0.55 5.99 1.28
N ASP A 304 0.00 6.04 2.49
CA ASP A 304 1.44 6.15 2.72
C ASP A 304 2.07 4.74 2.81
N THR A 305 2.98 4.46 1.89
CA THR A 305 3.69 3.19 1.80
C THR A 305 5.17 3.29 2.21
N SER A 306 5.58 4.42 2.79
CA SER A 306 7.00 4.73 3.04
C SER A 306 7.71 3.79 4.03
N ASN A 307 6.95 3.13 4.91
CA ASN A 307 7.44 2.18 5.88
C ASN A 307 7.15 0.71 5.52
N VAL A 308 6.47 0.46 4.40
CA VAL A 308 6.05 -0.89 4.02
C VAL A 308 7.24 -1.72 3.54
N GLU A 309 7.38 -2.92 4.11
CA GLU A 309 8.40 -3.90 3.78
C GLU A 309 7.85 -5.07 2.96
N ASP A 310 6.55 -5.38 3.10
CA ASP A 310 5.88 -6.47 2.41
C ASP A 310 4.59 -6.01 1.71
N MET A 311 4.54 -6.18 0.37
CA MET A 311 3.37 -5.96 -0.49
C MET A 311 3.02 -7.24 -1.28
N GLY A 312 3.42 -8.41 -0.78
CA GLY A 312 3.14 -9.67 -1.45
C GLY A 312 1.64 -9.86 -1.70
N TYR A 313 1.28 -10.24 -2.93
CA TYR A 313 -0.08 -10.51 -3.37
C TYR A 313 -1.11 -9.38 -3.11
N MET A 314 -0.65 -8.13 -2.91
CA MET A 314 -1.50 -7.01 -2.49
C MET A 314 -2.71 -6.78 -3.42
N PHE A 315 -2.54 -6.90 -4.74
CA PHE A 315 -3.58 -6.73 -5.76
C PHE A 315 -3.83 -8.00 -6.56
N SER A 316 -3.53 -9.17 -5.99
CA SER A 316 -3.64 -10.43 -6.70
C SER A 316 -5.06 -10.99 -6.70
N THR A 317 -5.33 -11.83 -7.70
CA THR A 317 -6.55 -12.63 -7.82
C THR A 317 -6.19 -14.05 -8.27
N PRO A 318 -7.03 -15.07 -8.01
CA PRO A 318 -6.82 -16.42 -8.57
C PRO A 318 -6.83 -16.41 -10.10
N TYR A 319 -5.96 -17.24 -10.72
CA TYR A 319 -5.77 -17.29 -12.17
C TYR A 319 -6.99 -17.81 -12.96
N GLU A 320 -7.86 -18.56 -12.32
CA GLU A 320 -8.95 -19.30 -12.99
C GLU A 320 -10.18 -18.44 -13.31
N ASN A 321 -10.17 -17.20 -12.91
CA ASN A 321 -11.33 -16.32 -13.07
C ASN A 321 -11.41 -15.76 -14.50
N ASN A 322 -12.40 -16.18 -15.25
CA ASN A 322 -12.75 -15.66 -16.58
C ASN A 322 -13.67 -14.43 -16.49
N LEU A 323 -13.48 -13.58 -15.49
CA LEU A 323 -14.29 -12.40 -15.30
C LEU A 323 -14.01 -11.38 -16.40
N THR A 324 -15.07 -10.88 -17.01
CA THR A 324 -15.02 -9.80 -18.01
C THR A 324 -15.14 -8.41 -17.38
N THR A 325 -15.18 -8.33 -16.04
CA THR A 325 -15.36 -7.07 -15.31
C THR A 325 -14.13 -6.20 -15.47
N GLN A 326 -14.32 -5.03 -16.03
CA GLN A 326 -13.28 -4.03 -16.17
C GLN A 326 -13.04 -3.35 -14.82
N ILE A 327 -11.80 -3.45 -14.32
CA ILE A 327 -11.33 -2.75 -13.13
C ILE A 327 -10.81 -1.38 -13.57
N ASP A 328 -11.03 -0.34 -12.76
CA ASP A 328 -10.48 0.97 -13.02
C ASP A 328 -8.94 0.96 -12.86
N PRO A 329 -8.19 1.79 -13.61
CA PRO A 329 -6.75 1.92 -13.41
C PRO A 329 -6.42 2.34 -11.98
N VAL A 330 -5.34 1.77 -11.43
CA VAL A 330 -4.79 2.15 -10.13
C VAL A 330 -3.57 3.03 -10.34
N ASP A 331 -3.54 4.18 -9.67
CA ASP A 331 -2.39 5.09 -9.69
C ASP A 331 -1.36 4.70 -8.62
N PHE A 332 -0.22 4.18 -9.08
CA PHE A 332 0.92 3.82 -8.23
C PHE A 332 1.96 4.94 -8.09
N SER A 333 1.72 6.13 -8.66
CA SER A 333 2.72 7.21 -8.70
C SER A 333 3.16 7.71 -7.32
N ARG A 334 2.30 7.56 -6.32
CA ARG A 334 2.56 7.97 -4.92
C ARG A 334 3.20 6.88 -4.06
N PHE A 335 3.36 5.65 -4.58
CA PHE A 335 3.95 4.57 -3.79
C PHE A 335 5.42 4.86 -3.51
N ASN A 336 5.78 4.95 -2.25
CA ASN A 336 7.16 4.98 -1.79
C ASN A 336 7.59 3.57 -1.41
N THR A 337 8.37 2.92 -2.27
CA THR A 337 8.81 1.53 -2.11
C THR A 337 10.26 1.41 -1.63
N GLY A 338 10.83 2.49 -1.05
CA GLY A 338 12.24 2.52 -0.64
C GLY A 338 12.62 1.51 0.45
N ARG A 339 11.65 1.01 1.23
CA ARG A 339 11.86 -0.03 2.25
C ARG A 339 11.35 -1.41 1.84
N LEU A 340 10.75 -1.53 0.67
CA LEU A 340 10.12 -2.76 0.21
C LEU A 340 11.15 -3.88 0.01
N LYS A 341 10.85 -5.07 0.56
CA LYS A 341 11.67 -6.28 0.50
C LYS A 341 10.98 -7.41 -0.27
N ASN A 342 9.65 -7.49 -0.18
CA ASN A 342 8.84 -8.55 -0.76
C ASN A 342 7.76 -7.98 -1.69
N MET A 343 7.80 -8.40 -2.96
CA MET A 343 6.80 -8.10 -3.99
C MET A 343 6.21 -9.38 -4.59
N THR A 344 6.35 -10.53 -3.92
CA THR A 344 5.85 -11.81 -4.44
C THR A 344 4.40 -11.70 -4.87
N GLY A 345 4.12 -12.02 -6.13
CA GLY A 345 2.77 -12.05 -6.67
C GLY A 345 1.95 -10.76 -6.52
N MET A 346 2.57 -9.59 -6.31
CA MET A 346 1.83 -8.35 -5.99
C MET A 346 0.68 -8.07 -6.97
N PHE A 347 0.84 -8.41 -8.25
CA PHE A 347 -0.17 -8.24 -9.30
C PHE A 347 -0.65 -9.58 -9.88
N ALA A 348 -0.34 -10.71 -9.26
CA ALA A 348 -0.62 -12.02 -9.82
C ALA A 348 -2.12 -12.23 -10.08
N GLY A 349 -2.48 -12.64 -11.30
CA GLY A 349 -3.86 -12.83 -11.74
C GLY A 349 -4.67 -11.54 -11.90
N SER A 350 -4.07 -10.38 -11.65
CA SER A 350 -4.76 -9.09 -11.65
C SER A 350 -5.46 -8.78 -12.97
N HIS A 351 -6.64 -8.19 -12.87
CA HIS A 351 -7.44 -7.68 -14.00
C HIS A 351 -7.20 -6.19 -14.28
N LEU A 352 -6.17 -5.58 -13.69
CA LEU A 352 -5.82 -4.18 -13.96
C LEU A 352 -5.56 -3.97 -15.45
N PRO A 353 -6.06 -2.87 -16.04
CA PRO A 353 -5.88 -2.59 -17.48
C PRO A 353 -4.43 -2.18 -17.81
N SER A 354 -3.70 -1.66 -16.84
CA SER A 354 -2.29 -1.28 -16.95
C SER A 354 -1.61 -1.29 -15.58
N ILE A 355 -0.30 -1.48 -15.59
CA ILE A 355 0.54 -1.44 -14.38
C ILE A 355 1.73 -0.53 -14.67
N ASP A 356 1.75 0.65 -14.04
CA ASP A 356 2.87 1.60 -14.15
C ASP A 356 3.62 1.69 -12.81
N ILE A 357 4.81 1.07 -12.78
CA ILE A 357 5.67 1.01 -11.61
C ILE A 357 7.04 1.65 -11.86
N ARG A 358 7.16 2.55 -12.83
CA ARG A 358 8.43 3.20 -13.19
C ARG A 358 9.10 3.95 -12.03
N ASN A 359 8.32 4.41 -11.06
CA ASN A 359 8.80 5.11 -9.87
C ASN A 359 9.10 4.20 -8.68
N PHE A 360 8.88 2.88 -8.82
CA PHE A 360 9.20 1.95 -7.73
C PHE A 360 10.72 1.87 -7.52
N ARG A 361 11.12 1.98 -6.26
CA ARG A 361 12.50 1.76 -5.81
C ARG A 361 12.62 0.33 -5.29
N THR A 362 13.24 -0.55 -6.09
CA THR A 362 13.30 -1.99 -5.81
C THR A 362 14.69 -2.47 -5.39
N SER A 363 15.59 -1.54 -5.00
CA SER A 363 16.96 -1.88 -4.60
C SER A 363 17.06 -2.78 -3.35
N ASN A 364 16.03 -2.83 -2.54
CA ASN A 364 15.97 -3.67 -1.33
C ASN A 364 15.10 -4.92 -1.51
N VAL A 365 14.47 -5.08 -2.68
CA VAL A 365 13.57 -6.20 -2.95
C VAL A 365 14.39 -7.46 -3.21
N THR A 366 14.07 -8.51 -2.45
CA THR A 366 14.74 -9.81 -2.55
C THR A 366 13.89 -10.88 -3.22
N ASN A 367 12.55 -10.72 -3.24
CA ASN A 367 11.64 -11.68 -3.84
C ASN A 367 10.63 -11.00 -4.77
N MET A 368 10.61 -11.43 -6.05
CA MET A 368 9.69 -11.00 -7.10
C MET A 368 8.99 -12.19 -7.76
N GLU A 369 9.00 -13.36 -7.10
CA GLU A 369 8.31 -14.56 -7.62
C GLU A 369 6.85 -14.24 -7.94
N HIS A 370 6.34 -14.70 -9.07
CA HIS A 370 4.96 -14.49 -9.54
C HIS A 370 4.52 -13.02 -9.69
N LEU A 371 5.39 -12.00 -9.60
CA LEU A 371 5.01 -10.57 -9.52
C LEU A 371 3.97 -10.17 -10.57
N PHE A 372 4.16 -10.57 -11.82
CA PHE A 372 3.29 -10.27 -12.97
C PHE A 372 2.65 -11.53 -13.55
N ASN A 373 2.51 -12.60 -12.78
CA ASN A 373 2.00 -13.87 -13.27
C ASN A 373 0.50 -13.77 -13.56
N GLY A 374 0.04 -14.20 -14.74
CA GLY A 374 -1.38 -14.36 -15.05
C GLY A 374 -2.16 -13.07 -15.30
N LEU A 375 -1.51 -12.01 -15.71
CA LEU A 375 -2.18 -10.75 -16.08
C LEU A 375 -3.06 -10.96 -17.30
N LYS A 376 -4.34 -10.62 -17.19
CA LYS A 376 -5.33 -10.90 -18.25
C LYS A 376 -5.38 -9.82 -19.34
N ASN A 377 -5.21 -8.54 -18.96
CA ASN A 377 -5.49 -7.40 -19.82
C ASN A 377 -4.25 -6.63 -20.25
N VAL A 378 -3.06 -7.02 -19.76
CA VAL A 378 -1.80 -6.29 -20.01
C VAL A 378 -1.14 -6.83 -21.27
N THR A 379 -0.90 -5.94 -22.24
CA THR A 379 -0.21 -6.26 -23.51
C THR A 379 1.24 -5.78 -23.54
N ASP A 380 1.60 -4.86 -22.65
CA ASP A 380 2.93 -4.26 -22.52
C ASP A 380 3.26 -3.95 -21.06
N LEU A 381 4.53 -4.08 -20.67
CA LEU A 381 5.04 -3.79 -19.34
C LEU A 381 6.29 -2.92 -19.44
N ASN A 382 6.22 -1.71 -18.87
CA ASN A 382 7.39 -0.86 -18.74
C ASN A 382 8.14 -1.15 -17.42
N LEU A 383 9.28 -1.84 -17.55
CA LEU A 383 10.09 -2.32 -16.43
C LEU A 383 11.38 -1.49 -16.23
N SER A 384 11.53 -0.36 -16.92
CA SER A 384 12.77 0.42 -16.96
C SER A 384 13.22 0.98 -15.60
N GLY A 385 12.32 1.04 -14.62
CA GLY A 385 12.62 1.50 -13.25
C GLY A 385 13.04 0.41 -12.27
N LEU A 386 12.92 -0.87 -12.64
CA LEU A 386 13.18 -1.97 -11.71
C LEU A 386 14.69 -2.23 -11.54
N ASN A 387 15.15 -2.21 -10.29
CA ASN A 387 16.46 -2.72 -9.91
C ASN A 387 16.29 -4.15 -9.35
N VAL A 388 16.90 -5.13 -10.03
CA VAL A 388 16.77 -6.57 -9.74
C VAL A 388 18.01 -7.21 -9.14
N ARG A 389 19.03 -6.42 -8.76
CA ARG A 389 20.34 -6.94 -8.32
C ARG A 389 20.30 -7.78 -7.05
N GLU A 390 19.46 -7.39 -6.09
CA GLU A 390 19.33 -8.08 -4.80
C GLU A 390 18.27 -9.19 -4.83
N VAL A 391 17.57 -9.34 -5.96
CA VAL A 391 16.52 -10.34 -6.10
C VAL A 391 17.12 -11.73 -6.20
N ASN A 392 16.63 -12.66 -5.38
CA ASN A 392 17.09 -14.06 -5.36
C ASN A 392 16.10 -15.06 -5.97
N ASN A 393 14.81 -14.68 -6.07
CA ASN A 393 13.77 -15.50 -6.69
C ASN A 393 12.91 -14.68 -7.65
N ILE A 394 12.85 -15.14 -8.91
CA ILE A 394 12.02 -14.60 -10.00
C ILE A 394 11.23 -15.71 -10.72
N GLY A 395 11.03 -16.84 -10.05
CA GLY A 395 10.25 -17.94 -10.60
C GLY A 395 8.87 -17.47 -11.04
N SER A 396 8.44 -17.89 -12.22
CA SER A 396 7.13 -17.53 -12.80
C SER A 396 6.87 -16.02 -12.94
N LEU A 397 7.89 -15.16 -12.92
CA LEU A 397 7.75 -13.69 -12.87
C LEU A 397 6.75 -13.13 -13.88
N PHE A 398 6.79 -13.62 -15.13
CA PHE A 398 5.92 -13.21 -16.23
C PHE A 398 5.01 -14.34 -16.74
N ALA A 399 4.95 -15.47 -16.07
CA ALA A 399 4.22 -16.64 -16.55
C ALA A 399 2.73 -16.35 -16.78
N ARG A 400 2.09 -17.11 -17.69
CA ARG A 400 0.63 -17.08 -17.91
C ARG A 400 0.07 -15.71 -18.33
N ASN A 401 0.82 -14.93 -19.12
CA ASN A 401 0.38 -13.66 -19.70
C ASN A 401 0.04 -13.83 -21.17
N PRO A 402 -1.14 -14.34 -21.53
CA PRO A 402 -1.48 -14.71 -22.91
C PRO A 402 -1.56 -13.50 -23.86
N GLY A 403 -1.76 -12.28 -23.31
CA GLY A 403 -1.86 -11.03 -24.07
C GLY A 403 -0.55 -10.27 -24.25
N LEU A 404 0.54 -10.66 -23.52
CA LEU A 404 1.80 -9.93 -23.54
C LEU A 404 2.53 -10.15 -24.90
N ILE A 405 2.72 -9.06 -25.67
CA ILE A 405 3.24 -9.10 -27.04
C ILE A 405 4.76 -8.92 -27.07
N SER A 406 5.29 -8.04 -26.23
CA SER A 406 6.70 -7.71 -26.18
C SER A 406 7.22 -7.58 -24.77
N LEU A 407 8.50 -7.90 -24.56
CA LEU A 407 9.14 -7.76 -23.26
C LEU A 407 10.61 -7.35 -23.44
N ASN A 408 11.01 -6.28 -22.77
CA ASN A 408 12.38 -5.79 -22.78
C ASN A 408 13.02 -5.89 -21.40
N LEU A 409 13.97 -6.81 -21.23
CA LEU A 409 14.73 -7.07 -20.01
C LEU A 409 16.22 -6.76 -20.20
N SER A 410 16.56 -5.93 -21.20
CA SER A 410 17.95 -5.62 -21.49
C SER A 410 18.67 -5.02 -20.28
N GLY A 411 19.87 -5.52 -20.00
CA GLY A 411 20.70 -5.04 -18.89
C GLY A 411 20.32 -5.53 -17.50
N TRP A 412 19.35 -6.44 -17.38
CA TRP A 412 19.04 -7.04 -16.08
C TRP A 412 20.20 -7.90 -15.59
N GLN A 413 20.75 -7.55 -14.44
CA GLN A 413 21.82 -8.29 -13.76
C GLN A 413 21.24 -9.05 -12.58
N LEU A 414 21.24 -10.38 -12.70
CA LEU A 414 20.56 -11.30 -11.81
C LEU A 414 21.56 -12.15 -11.02
N ASP A 415 22.59 -11.48 -10.48
CA ASP A 415 23.72 -12.16 -9.85
C ASP A 415 23.34 -12.93 -8.58
N SER A 416 22.19 -12.62 -7.97
CA SER A 416 21.68 -13.30 -6.76
C SER A 416 20.60 -14.34 -7.07
N VAL A 417 20.14 -14.46 -8.32
CA VAL A 417 19.05 -15.36 -8.68
C VAL A 417 19.53 -16.80 -8.81
N HIS A 418 18.79 -17.72 -8.17
CA HIS A 418 19.01 -19.16 -8.24
C HIS A 418 17.88 -19.91 -8.94
N ASP A 419 16.67 -19.37 -8.94
CA ASP A 419 15.49 -19.98 -9.56
C ASP A 419 14.87 -19.05 -10.61
N MET A 420 14.85 -19.52 -11.86
CA MET A 420 14.19 -18.88 -13.03
C MET A 420 13.11 -19.79 -13.62
N SER A 421 12.67 -20.79 -12.87
CA SER A 421 11.66 -21.72 -13.35
C SER A 421 10.39 -21.00 -13.77
N TYR A 422 9.79 -21.44 -14.88
CA TYR A 422 8.55 -20.89 -15.43
C TYR A 422 8.56 -19.39 -15.75
N MET A 423 9.71 -18.69 -15.75
CA MET A 423 9.77 -17.22 -15.85
C MET A 423 8.97 -16.66 -17.04
N PHE A 424 9.02 -17.29 -18.20
CA PHE A 424 8.32 -16.90 -19.43
C PHE A 424 7.31 -17.96 -19.88
N ASN A 425 6.85 -18.84 -18.98
CA ASN A 425 5.93 -19.92 -19.29
C ASN A 425 4.56 -19.41 -19.75
N GLN A 426 3.99 -19.99 -20.83
CA GLN A 426 2.66 -19.66 -21.35
C GLN A 426 2.48 -18.20 -21.79
N LEU A 427 3.50 -17.65 -22.44
CA LEU A 427 3.44 -16.34 -23.10
C LEU A 427 3.03 -16.51 -24.58
N HIS A 428 1.78 -16.90 -24.80
CA HIS A 428 1.29 -17.34 -26.10
C HIS A 428 1.38 -16.26 -27.19
N ALA A 429 1.19 -14.97 -26.85
CA ALA A 429 1.26 -13.85 -27.81
C ALA A 429 2.67 -13.26 -27.97
N LEU A 430 3.63 -13.63 -27.11
CA LEU A 430 4.96 -13.02 -27.10
C LEU A 430 5.69 -13.27 -28.43
N ASN A 431 6.02 -12.20 -29.14
CA ASN A 431 6.77 -12.27 -30.39
C ASN A 431 8.15 -11.62 -30.30
N THR A 432 8.37 -10.73 -29.34
CA THR A 432 9.64 -10.02 -29.13
C THR A 432 10.09 -10.11 -27.67
N LEU A 433 11.26 -10.71 -27.45
CA LEU A 433 11.91 -10.79 -26.14
C LEU A 433 13.35 -10.30 -26.25
N ASN A 434 13.68 -9.20 -25.59
CA ASN A 434 15.03 -8.66 -25.56
C ASN A 434 15.73 -9.01 -24.25
N LEU A 435 16.74 -9.89 -24.31
CA LEU A 435 17.57 -10.35 -23.20
C LEU A 435 19.02 -9.85 -23.29
N THR A 436 19.30 -8.80 -24.07
CA THR A 436 20.66 -8.27 -24.22
C THR A 436 21.26 -7.84 -22.88
N GLY A 437 22.39 -8.45 -22.49
CA GLY A 437 23.03 -8.18 -21.19
C GLY A 437 22.36 -8.80 -19.97
N PHE A 438 21.41 -9.72 -20.18
CA PHE A 438 20.77 -10.51 -19.13
C PHE A 438 21.75 -11.55 -18.57
N THR A 439 21.96 -11.60 -17.27
CA THR A 439 22.93 -12.51 -16.63
C THR A 439 22.25 -13.65 -15.89
N THR A 440 22.86 -14.86 -15.91
CA THR A 440 22.30 -16.07 -15.29
C THR A 440 23.32 -16.87 -14.48
N LYS A 441 24.41 -16.23 -14.07
CA LYS A 441 25.62 -16.84 -13.51
C LYS A 441 25.38 -17.83 -12.35
N ASN A 442 24.40 -17.55 -11.47
CA ASN A 442 24.17 -18.36 -10.28
C ASN A 442 22.87 -19.19 -10.36
N VAL A 443 22.22 -19.20 -11.52
CA VAL A 443 20.96 -19.94 -11.72
C VAL A 443 21.21 -21.44 -11.68
N VAL A 444 20.37 -22.14 -10.91
CA VAL A 444 20.40 -23.59 -10.73
C VAL A 444 19.21 -24.27 -11.40
N ASN A 445 18.07 -23.59 -11.49
CA ASN A 445 16.81 -24.11 -12.01
C ASN A 445 16.28 -23.25 -13.16
N MET A 446 16.13 -23.85 -14.36
CA MET A 446 15.55 -23.22 -15.57
C MET A 446 14.39 -24.05 -16.14
N ASN A 447 13.77 -24.94 -15.33
CA ASN A 447 12.70 -25.77 -15.86
C ASN A 447 11.52 -24.91 -16.37
N HIS A 448 10.90 -25.33 -17.45
CA HIS A 448 9.76 -24.65 -18.10
C HIS A 448 9.98 -23.16 -18.44
N MET A 449 11.24 -22.68 -18.46
CA MET A 449 11.52 -21.24 -18.56
C MET A 449 10.87 -20.57 -19.79
N PHE A 450 10.87 -21.22 -20.94
CA PHE A 450 10.26 -20.75 -22.19
C PHE A 450 9.18 -21.71 -22.71
N ASN A 451 8.52 -22.49 -21.81
CA ASN A 451 7.48 -23.42 -22.21
C ASN A 451 6.25 -22.67 -22.75
N GLU A 452 5.66 -23.14 -23.87
CA GLU A 452 4.45 -22.58 -24.50
C GLU A 452 4.58 -21.09 -24.92
N CYS A 453 5.74 -20.66 -25.44
CA CYS A 453 5.89 -19.36 -26.09
C CYS A 453 5.57 -19.48 -27.59
N HIS A 454 4.29 -19.68 -27.92
CA HIS A 454 3.80 -20.16 -29.22
C HIS A 454 4.19 -19.27 -30.42
N ASN A 455 4.29 -17.93 -30.23
CA ASN A 455 4.56 -16.96 -31.31
C ASN A 455 6.00 -16.48 -31.35
N LEU A 456 6.86 -16.92 -30.43
CA LEU A 456 8.29 -16.53 -30.43
C LEU A 456 9.02 -17.22 -31.59
N THR A 457 9.56 -16.42 -32.51
CA THR A 457 10.22 -16.96 -33.73
C THR A 457 11.74 -17.05 -33.60
N THR A 458 12.33 -16.22 -32.76
CA THR A 458 13.77 -16.14 -32.50
C THR A 458 14.04 -15.99 -31.02
N LEU A 459 15.06 -16.69 -30.53
CA LEU A 459 15.49 -16.60 -29.14
C LEU A 459 17.01 -16.64 -29.07
N ASP A 460 17.64 -15.53 -28.71
CA ASP A 460 19.08 -15.43 -28.50
C ASP A 460 19.41 -15.54 -27.01
N LEU A 461 20.06 -16.64 -26.66
CA LEU A 461 20.51 -16.96 -25.30
C LEU A 461 22.04 -16.91 -25.18
N SER A 462 22.75 -16.24 -26.12
CA SER A 462 24.20 -16.17 -26.12
C SER A 462 24.82 -15.52 -24.86
N SER A 463 24.05 -14.74 -24.13
CA SER A 463 24.46 -14.15 -22.84
C SER A 463 24.27 -15.07 -21.63
N PHE A 464 23.62 -16.23 -21.79
CA PHE A 464 23.34 -17.13 -20.68
C PHE A 464 24.58 -17.90 -20.21
N ASP A 465 24.85 -17.86 -18.93
CA ASP A 465 25.82 -18.72 -18.25
C ASP A 465 25.06 -19.83 -17.52
N THR A 466 25.11 -21.04 -18.04
CA THR A 466 24.35 -22.19 -17.52
C THR A 466 25.17 -23.18 -16.71
N ARG A 467 26.44 -22.84 -16.37
CA ARG A 467 27.37 -23.75 -15.68
C ARG A 467 26.87 -24.35 -14.37
N ASN A 468 25.96 -23.65 -13.68
CA ASN A 468 25.40 -24.08 -12.40
C ASN A 468 24.01 -24.74 -12.54
N VAL A 469 23.44 -24.76 -13.73
CA VAL A 469 22.09 -25.28 -13.96
C VAL A 469 22.08 -26.80 -13.83
N THR A 470 21.10 -27.30 -13.07
CA THR A 470 20.89 -28.75 -12.83
C THR A 470 19.61 -29.27 -13.47
N ASP A 471 18.61 -28.40 -13.70
CA ASP A 471 17.32 -28.77 -14.29
C ASP A 471 16.95 -27.85 -15.46
N MET A 472 16.77 -28.46 -16.66
CA MET A 472 16.31 -27.85 -17.90
C MET A 472 15.05 -28.54 -18.45
N ASN A 473 14.30 -29.23 -17.59
CA ASN A 473 13.08 -29.95 -17.98
C ASN A 473 12.08 -28.97 -18.65
N ASN A 474 11.51 -29.38 -19.79
CA ASN A 474 10.51 -28.60 -20.54
C ASN A 474 10.95 -27.18 -20.97
N MET A 475 12.25 -26.85 -20.96
CA MET A 475 12.72 -25.48 -21.12
C MET A 475 12.20 -24.80 -22.40
N PHE A 476 12.10 -25.51 -23.52
CA PHE A 476 11.63 -25.01 -24.80
C PHE A 476 10.43 -25.78 -25.35
N ARG A 477 9.68 -26.45 -24.49
CA ARG A 477 8.52 -27.26 -24.87
C ARG A 477 7.41 -26.40 -25.50
N ASP A 478 6.69 -26.96 -26.49
CA ASP A 478 5.53 -26.37 -27.16
C ASP A 478 5.79 -25.00 -27.80
N ASN A 479 7.02 -24.77 -28.36
CA ASN A 479 7.41 -23.56 -29.08
C ASN A 479 7.19 -23.73 -30.61
N PHE A 480 5.96 -23.65 -31.05
CA PHE A 480 5.55 -24.01 -32.41
C PHE A 480 6.12 -23.08 -33.51
N ALA A 481 6.40 -21.79 -33.19
CA ALA A 481 6.92 -20.82 -34.16
C ALA A 481 8.45 -20.62 -34.10
N LEU A 482 9.13 -21.20 -33.09
CA LEU A 482 10.54 -20.93 -32.83
C LEU A 482 11.43 -21.57 -33.91
N LYS A 483 12.05 -20.74 -34.76
CA LYS A 483 12.92 -21.17 -35.88
C LYS A 483 14.41 -21.04 -35.57
N ASN A 484 14.77 -19.97 -34.87
CA ASN A 484 16.16 -19.65 -34.56
C ASN A 484 16.38 -19.68 -33.06
N LEU A 485 17.16 -20.64 -32.59
CA LEU A 485 17.52 -20.81 -31.18
C LEU A 485 19.05 -20.92 -31.08
N ASN A 486 19.70 -19.97 -30.39
CA ASN A 486 21.14 -19.98 -30.18
C ASN A 486 21.49 -20.52 -28.79
N LEU A 487 22.06 -21.72 -28.72
CA LEU A 487 22.47 -22.42 -27.51
C LEU A 487 24.01 -22.53 -27.36
N SER A 488 24.77 -21.80 -28.17
CA SER A 488 26.24 -21.94 -28.24
C SER A 488 26.95 -21.62 -26.91
N SER A 489 26.35 -20.84 -26.04
CA SER A 489 26.87 -20.51 -24.68
C SER A 489 26.56 -21.56 -23.62
N PHE A 490 25.71 -22.55 -23.93
CA PHE A 490 25.23 -23.49 -22.91
C PHE A 490 26.34 -24.44 -22.44
N ASN A 491 26.57 -24.41 -21.13
CA ASN A 491 27.36 -25.41 -20.42
C ASN A 491 26.40 -26.30 -19.60
N THR A 492 26.21 -27.55 -20.07
CA THR A 492 25.27 -28.45 -19.44
C THR A 492 25.92 -29.50 -18.53
N SER A 493 27.20 -29.32 -18.17
CA SER A 493 28.02 -30.32 -17.46
C SER A 493 27.47 -30.64 -16.02
N ASN A 494 26.57 -29.83 -15.50
CA ASN A 494 25.89 -30.09 -14.20
C ASN A 494 24.41 -30.48 -14.36
N VAL A 495 23.88 -30.49 -15.59
CA VAL A 495 22.46 -30.80 -15.80
C VAL A 495 22.21 -32.30 -15.59
N THR A 496 21.18 -32.61 -14.83
CA THR A 496 20.72 -33.97 -14.54
C THR A 496 19.41 -34.33 -15.20
N ASN A 497 18.58 -33.31 -15.53
CA ASN A 497 17.25 -33.47 -16.09
C ASN A 497 17.06 -32.62 -17.36
N MET A 498 16.83 -33.25 -18.50
CA MET A 498 16.53 -32.63 -19.81
C MET A 498 15.21 -33.19 -20.38
N ALA A 499 14.33 -33.75 -19.55
CA ALA A 499 13.09 -34.32 -20.03
C ALA A 499 12.24 -33.28 -20.77
N GLU A 500 11.69 -33.67 -21.92
CA GLU A 500 10.79 -32.87 -22.75
C GLU A 500 11.35 -31.50 -23.20
N MET A 501 12.68 -31.30 -23.12
CA MET A 501 13.32 -29.99 -23.34
C MET A 501 12.92 -29.34 -24.65
N PHE A 502 12.79 -30.11 -25.75
CA PHE A 502 12.39 -29.64 -27.08
C PHE A 502 11.10 -30.25 -27.59
N ARG A 503 10.31 -30.83 -26.69
CA ARG A 503 9.02 -31.46 -27.06
C ARG A 503 8.14 -30.47 -27.83
N HIS A 504 7.55 -30.93 -28.97
CA HIS A 504 6.66 -30.13 -29.82
C HIS A 504 7.30 -28.84 -30.38
N SER A 505 8.62 -28.75 -30.42
CA SER A 505 9.36 -27.62 -31.03
C SER A 505 9.76 -27.94 -32.47
N GLY A 506 8.76 -28.28 -33.29
CA GLY A 506 8.93 -28.93 -34.57
C GLY A 506 9.61 -28.11 -35.69
N VAL A 507 9.71 -26.78 -35.54
CA VAL A 507 10.27 -25.88 -36.59
C VAL A 507 11.69 -25.40 -36.32
N ILE A 508 12.30 -25.78 -35.19
CA ILE A 508 13.71 -25.47 -34.90
C ILE A 508 14.58 -26.35 -35.81
N TYR A 509 15.16 -25.75 -36.84
CA TYR A 509 16.09 -26.44 -37.74
C TYR A 509 17.08 -25.48 -38.39
N PRO A 510 18.41 -25.80 -38.39
CA PRO A 510 19.01 -26.92 -37.64
C PRO A 510 18.97 -26.70 -36.14
N LEU A 511 18.76 -27.78 -35.37
CA LEU A 511 18.91 -27.75 -33.94
C LEU A 511 20.35 -28.08 -33.56
N ASP A 512 21.10 -27.09 -33.09
CA ASP A 512 22.49 -27.26 -32.68
C ASP A 512 22.58 -27.49 -31.15
N VAL A 513 22.95 -28.72 -30.78
CA VAL A 513 23.18 -29.14 -29.38
C VAL A 513 24.64 -29.58 -29.18
N SER A 514 25.56 -29.13 -30.04
CA SER A 514 26.97 -29.49 -30.00
C SER A 514 27.70 -29.05 -28.74
N SER A 515 27.20 -28.00 -28.08
CA SER A 515 27.70 -27.52 -26.78
C SER A 515 27.29 -28.38 -25.56
N PHE A 516 26.37 -29.35 -25.73
CA PHE A 516 25.81 -30.09 -24.60
C PHE A 516 26.77 -31.18 -24.10
N ASP A 517 27.04 -31.17 -22.80
CA ASP A 517 27.68 -32.24 -22.04
C ASP A 517 26.60 -33.00 -21.27
N THR A 518 26.36 -34.26 -21.64
CA THR A 518 25.25 -35.06 -21.07
C THR A 518 25.70 -36.11 -20.06
N ARG A 519 26.98 -36.12 -19.66
CA ARG A 519 27.57 -37.16 -18.79
C ARG A 519 26.83 -37.33 -17.44
N LYS A 520 26.19 -36.30 -16.94
CA LYS A 520 25.41 -36.34 -15.66
C LYS A 520 23.90 -36.46 -15.88
N VAL A 521 23.44 -36.41 -17.12
CA VAL A 521 21.99 -36.45 -17.39
C VAL A 521 21.45 -37.85 -17.13
N THR A 522 20.42 -37.92 -16.26
CA THR A 522 19.74 -39.16 -15.88
C THR A 522 18.38 -39.30 -16.54
N ASN A 523 17.76 -38.18 -16.95
CA ASN A 523 16.42 -38.16 -17.51
C ASN A 523 16.38 -37.36 -18.83
N MET A 524 16.03 -38.04 -19.95
CA MET A 524 15.77 -37.48 -21.26
C MET A 524 14.42 -37.92 -21.85
N ASN A 525 13.44 -38.23 -20.99
CA ASN A 525 12.09 -38.59 -21.46
C ASN A 525 11.54 -37.53 -22.41
N GLY A 526 11.07 -37.96 -23.59
CA GLY A 526 10.43 -37.08 -24.55
C GLY A 526 11.28 -35.91 -25.06
N MET A 527 12.62 -35.89 -24.84
CA MET A 527 13.48 -34.72 -25.12
C MET A 527 13.28 -34.17 -26.54
N PHE A 528 13.13 -35.02 -27.55
CA PHE A 528 12.90 -34.66 -28.94
C PHE A 528 11.55 -35.16 -29.47
N TYR A 529 10.58 -35.36 -28.58
CA TYR A 529 9.24 -35.82 -28.95
C TYR A 529 8.54 -34.79 -29.84
N TRP A 530 8.12 -35.24 -31.07
CA TRP A 530 7.49 -34.38 -32.09
C TRP A 530 8.32 -33.14 -32.44
N THR A 531 9.62 -33.33 -32.64
CA THR A 531 10.59 -32.29 -33.05
C THR A 531 11.00 -32.49 -34.50
N LEU A 532 11.65 -31.51 -35.13
CA LEU A 532 12.23 -31.57 -36.49
C LEU A 532 11.18 -31.93 -37.55
N MET A 533 10.04 -31.26 -37.55
CA MET A 533 8.93 -31.51 -38.49
C MET A 533 9.21 -31.07 -39.93
N ALA A 534 10.26 -30.29 -40.17
CA ALA A 534 10.73 -29.84 -41.48
C ALA A 534 12.26 -29.66 -41.47
N PRO A 535 12.99 -29.91 -42.58
CA PRO A 535 12.56 -30.49 -43.84
C PRO A 535 12.45 -32.03 -43.79
N GLU A 536 11.96 -32.67 -44.88
CA GLU A 536 11.83 -34.14 -44.98
C GLU A 536 13.15 -34.92 -44.76
N ASN A 537 14.31 -34.29 -45.00
CA ASN A 537 15.61 -34.86 -44.78
C ASN A 537 16.32 -34.32 -43.53
N ALA A 538 15.56 -33.89 -42.53
CA ALA A 538 16.12 -33.36 -41.28
C ALA A 538 17.11 -34.35 -40.64
N THR A 539 18.21 -33.81 -40.13
CA THR A 539 19.20 -34.56 -39.37
C THR A 539 19.24 -34.05 -37.94
N LEU A 540 19.40 -34.97 -37.00
CA LEU A 540 19.67 -34.66 -35.60
C LEU A 540 21.07 -35.15 -35.24
N ASP A 541 21.97 -34.22 -34.89
CA ASP A 541 23.33 -34.56 -34.49
C ASP A 541 23.45 -34.49 -32.95
N ILE A 542 23.53 -35.65 -32.33
CA ILE A 542 23.76 -35.86 -30.91
C ILE A 542 25.01 -36.73 -30.67
N SER A 543 25.99 -36.65 -31.62
CA SER A 543 27.21 -37.44 -31.53
C SER A 543 28.11 -37.10 -30.33
N ASN A 544 27.88 -35.95 -29.70
CA ASN A 544 28.51 -35.54 -28.46
C ASN A 544 27.83 -36.08 -27.20
N PHE A 545 26.65 -36.74 -27.32
CA PHE A 545 25.92 -37.21 -26.15
C PHE A 545 26.59 -38.45 -25.55
N ASP A 546 26.87 -38.39 -24.27
CA ASP A 546 27.28 -39.50 -23.42
C ASP A 546 26.09 -39.88 -22.52
N THR A 547 25.50 -41.05 -22.76
CA THR A 547 24.29 -41.52 -22.08
C THR A 547 24.56 -42.60 -21.03
N ARG A 548 25.81 -42.77 -20.58
CA ARG A 548 26.18 -43.78 -19.59
C ARG A 548 25.50 -43.58 -18.22
N SER A 549 25.08 -42.36 -17.89
CA SER A 549 24.32 -42.05 -16.67
C SER A 549 22.80 -42.11 -16.88
N LEU A 550 22.32 -42.30 -18.10
CA LEU A 550 20.89 -42.19 -18.44
C LEU A 550 20.11 -43.36 -17.86
N THR A 551 19.05 -43.05 -17.09
CA THR A 551 18.16 -44.04 -16.47
C THR A 551 16.74 -43.98 -17.02
N SER A 552 16.36 -42.88 -17.72
CA SER A 552 15.03 -42.69 -18.30
C SER A 552 15.09 -41.98 -19.65
N ALA A 553 14.51 -42.60 -20.69
CA ALA A 553 14.47 -42.11 -22.08
C ALA A 553 13.15 -42.46 -22.79
N LEU A 554 12.05 -42.58 -22.06
CA LEU A 554 10.75 -42.93 -22.61
C LEU A 554 10.31 -41.89 -23.64
N GLY A 555 10.00 -42.34 -24.86
CA GLY A 555 9.54 -41.48 -25.94
C GLY A 555 10.54 -40.46 -26.47
N MET A 556 11.83 -40.60 -26.16
CA MET A 556 12.87 -39.58 -26.44
C MET A 556 12.82 -39.06 -27.87
N PHE A 557 12.57 -39.92 -28.85
CA PHE A 557 12.51 -39.57 -30.29
C PHE A 557 11.13 -39.83 -30.91
N ASN A 558 10.10 -40.11 -30.14
CA ASN A 558 8.77 -40.41 -30.68
C ASN A 558 8.27 -39.26 -31.56
N TYR A 559 7.69 -39.61 -32.72
CA TYR A 559 7.13 -38.66 -33.68
C TYR A 559 8.16 -37.65 -34.26
N THR A 560 9.45 -37.81 -34.02
CA THR A 560 10.44 -36.94 -34.69
C THR A 560 10.45 -37.24 -36.20
N LYS A 561 10.67 -36.21 -37.05
CA LYS A 561 10.74 -36.38 -38.51
C LYS A 561 12.18 -36.46 -39.00
N ALA A 562 13.14 -36.60 -38.10
CA ALA A 562 14.52 -36.81 -38.48
C ALA A 562 14.66 -38.03 -39.39
N LYS A 563 15.34 -37.85 -40.53
CA LYS A 563 15.73 -38.93 -41.41
C LYS A 563 16.98 -39.65 -40.89
N THR A 564 17.89 -38.93 -40.28
CA THR A 564 19.13 -39.46 -39.73
C THR A 564 19.38 -38.89 -38.33
N ILE A 565 19.73 -39.75 -37.38
CA ILE A 565 20.21 -39.37 -36.06
C ILE A 565 21.66 -39.80 -35.91
N TYR A 566 22.58 -38.84 -35.83
CA TYR A 566 24.01 -39.10 -35.62
C TYR A 566 24.31 -39.26 -34.14
N VAL A 567 25.02 -40.38 -33.81
CA VAL A 567 25.50 -40.67 -32.45
C VAL A 567 26.97 -41.10 -32.48
N SER A 568 27.59 -41.19 -31.31
CA SER A 568 28.89 -41.85 -31.08
C SER A 568 28.72 -43.15 -30.29
N ASP A 569 29.84 -43.87 -30.07
CA ASP A 569 29.86 -45.07 -29.25
C ASP A 569 29.58 -44.82 -27.75
N GLN A 570 29.50 -43.56 -27.34
CA GLN A 570 29.14 -43.18 -25.98
C GLN A 570 27.61 -43.17 -25.75
N PHE A 571 26.82 -43.22 -26.83
CA PHE A 571 25.37 -43.35 -26.70
C PHE A 571 25.01 -44.80 -26.36
N THR A 572 24.52 -45.05 -25.17
CA THR A 572 24.11 -46.37 -24.71
C THR A 572 22.79 -46.31 -23.95
N VAL A 573 22.02 -47.40 -24.03
CA VAL A 573 20.75 -47.58 -23.32
C VAL A 573 20.85 -48.66 -22.25
N ASN A 574 22.07 -49.11 -21.90
CA ASN A 574 22.29 -50.23 -21.01
C ASN A 574 21.81 -50.00 -19.55
N ASN A 575 21.71 -48.77 -19.12
CA ASN A 575 21.26 -48.40 -17.77
C ASN A 575 19.77 -48.02 -17.69
N LEU A 576 19.05 -48.11 -18.82
CA LEU A 576 17.60 -47.93 -18.79
C LEU A 576 16.94 -49.06 -18.02
N ALA A 577 15.83 -48.76 -17.32
CA ALA A 577 15.04 -49.79 -16.63
C ALA A 577 14.65 -50.93 -17.59
N PRO A 578 14.47 -52.15 -17.11
CA PRO A 578 14.22 -53.33 -17.93
C PRO A 578 12.87 -53.34 -18.72
N ILE A 579 12.10 -52.29 -18.64
CA ILE A 579 10.87 -52.11 -19.45
C ILE A 579 11.28 -51.62 -20.82
N PRO A 580 10.77 -52.20 -21.94
CA PRO A 580 11.06 -51.67 -23.25
C PRO A 580 10.57 -50.21 -23.34
N HIS A 581 11.51 -49.26 -23.31
CA HIS A 581 11.19 -47.88 -23.55
C HIS A 581 10.82 -47.67 -25.01
N GLU A 582 9.58 -47.25 -25.29
CA GLU A 582 9.18 -46.81 -26.62
C GLU A 582 9.89 -45.52 -26.94
N MET A 583 10.94 -45.56 -27.76
CA MET A 583 11.80 -44.39 -28.08
C MET A 583 11.55 -43.83 -29.46
N PHE A 584 10.94 -44.60 -30.40
CA PHE A 584 10.88 -44.26 -31.82
C PHE A 584 9.46 -44.36 -32.40
N MET A 585 8.41 -44.28 -31.59
CA MET A 585 7.04 -44.38 -32.07
C MET A 585 6.80 -43.43 -33.26
N SER A 586 6.23 -43.94 -34.36
CA SER A 586 5.86 -43.15 -35.55
C SER A 586 7.00 -42.36 -36.25
N ASN A 587 8.23 -42.84 -36.14
CA ASN A 587 9.40 -42.23 -36.82
C ASN A 587 9.57 -42.74 -38.27
N THR A 588 8.55 -42.63 -39.09
CA THR A 588 8.44 -43.23 -40.41
C THR A 588 9.53 -42.82 -41.41
N ASN A 589 10.24 -41.70 -41.16
CA ASN A 589 11.32 -41.23 -42.04
C ASN A 589 12.69 -41.73 -41.61
N LEU A 590 12.83 -42.31 -40.40
CA LEU A 590 14.11 -42.65 -39.82
C LEU A 590 14.80 -43.82 -40.52
N VAL A 591 16.06 -43.62 -40.87
CA VAL A 591 16.91 -44.62 -41.52
C VAL A 591 18.26 -44.69 -40.82
N GLY A 592 18.65 -45.86 -40.39
CA GLY A 592 19.95 -46.16 -39.80
C GLY A 592 21.08 -46.08 -40.82
N GLY A 593 22.34 -45.99 -40.34
CA GLY A 593 23.51 -45.79 -41.16
C GLY A 593 23.82 -46.90 -42.19
N ASN A 594 23.33 -48.11 -41.95
CA ASN A 594 23.48 -49.25 -42.87
C ASN A 594 22.16 -49.55 -43.63
N GLY A 595 21.19 -48.62 -43.60
CA GLY A 595 19.95 -48.70 -44.37
C GLY A 595 18.77 -49.32 -43.63
N THR A 596 18.86 -49.58 -42.32
CA THR A 596 17.72 -50.08 -41.51
C THR A 596 16.63 -49.04 -41.47
N GLN A 597 15.48 -49.32 -42.06
CA GLN A 597 14.31 -48.44 -42.02
C GLN A 597 13.45 -48.70 -40.80
N TYR A 598 12.82 -47.64 -40.26
CA TYR A 598 11.86 -47.76 -39.19
C TYR A 598 10.70 -48.71 -39.59
N ALA A 599 10.36 -49.65 -38.71
CA ALA A 599 9.24 -50.57 -38.90
C ALA A 599 8.55 -50.87 -37.57
N TYR A 600 7.23 -50.70 -37.53
CA TYR A 600 6.42 -51.13 -36.35
C TYR A 600 6.37 -52.66 -36.30
N PRO A 601 6.52 -53.29 -35.10
CA PRO A 601 6.58 -52.77 -33.74
C PRO A 601 8.02 -52.48 -33.21
N ASN A 602 9.00 -52.34 -34.04
CA ASN A 602 10.41 -52.12 -33.66
C ASN A 602 10.66 -50.64 -33.24
N ASN A 603 9.94 -50.19 -32.22
CA ASN A 603 9.89 -48.80 -31.76
C ASN A 603 10.52 -48.58 -30.38
N ASN A 604 11.15 -49.60 -29.83
CA ASN A 604 11.70 -49.57 -28.45
C ASN A 604 13.22 -49.32 -28.42
N SER A 605 13.74 -49.17 -27.19
CA SER A 605 15.16 -48.92 -26.92
C SER A 605 16.13 -49.97 -27.45
N GLY A 606 15.66 -51.18 -27.79
CA GLY A 606 16.48 -52.22 -28.42
C GLY A 606 17.05 -51.84 -29.81
N PHE A 607 16.45 -50.86 -30.47
CA PHE A 607 16.95 -50.28 -31.74
C PHE A 607 17.78 -49.00 -31.58
N ALA A 608 18.00 -48.55 -30.33
CA ALA A 608 18.71 -47.32 -30.03
C ALA A 608 20.25 -47.53 -30.00
N HIS A 609 20.79 -48.04 -31.10
CA HIS A 609 22.24 -48.23 -31.33
C HIS A 609 22.60 -47.95 -32.79
N ILE A 610 23.91 -47.87 -33.06
CA ILE A 610 24.42 -47.65 -34.40
C ILE A 610 24.06 -48.85 -35.29
N ASP A 611 23.49 -48.56 -36.44
CA ASP A 611 23.12 -49.54 -37.45
C ASP A 611 24.37 -50.17 -38.07
N ALA A 612 24.44 -51.51 -38.04
CA ALA A 612 25.59 -52.27 -38.55
C ALA A 612 25.13 -53.56 -39.21
N PRO A 613 25.95 -54.15 -40.12
CA PRO A 613 25.64 -55.43 -40.71
C PRO A 613 25.38 -56.52 -39.68
N GLY A 614 24.20 -57.15 -39.76
CA GLY A 614 23.78 -58.20 -38.80
C GLY A 614 23.29 -57.69 -37.44
N ASN A 615 23.32 -56.40 -37.20
CA ASN A 615 22.83 -55.73 -35.99
C ASN A 615 22.02 -54.48 -36.34
N PRO A 616 20.73 -54.62 -36.75
CA PRO A 616 19.91 -53.50 -37.24
C PRO A 616 19.60 -52.50 -36.15
N GLY A 617 19.94 -51.25 -36.31
CA GLY A 617 19.67 -50.13 -35.41
C GLY A 617 19.20 -48.88 -36.15
N TYR A 618 18.77 -47.85 -35.43
CA TYR A 618 18.23 -46.64 -36.05
C TYR A 618 19.24 -45.46 -36.09
N PHE A 619 20.41 -45.62 -35.51
CA PHE A 619 21.40 -44.55 -35.49
C PHE A 619 22.47 -44.68 -36.52
N THR A 620 23.01 -43.56 -36.95
CA THR A 620 24.13 -43.45 -37.85
C THR A 620 25.36 -42.98 -37.07
N ARG A 621 26.51 -43.65 -37.30
CA ARG A 621 27.79 -43.14 -36.74
C ARG A 621 28.15 -41.85 -37.47
N LYS A 622 28.48 -40.80 -36.72
CA LYS A 622 28.96 -39.57 -37.32
C LYS A 622 30.28 -39.84 -38.06
N PRO A 623 30.43 -39.38 -39.32
CA PRO A 623 31.66 -39.50 -40.11
C PRO A 623 32.89 -38.88 -39.43
#